data_6142d4789ce8fa9a88559361f5113c36
#
_entry.id   6142d4789ce8fa9a88559361f5113c36
#
_cell.length_a   1.000
_cell.length_b   1.000
_cell.length_c   1.000
_cell.angle_alpha   90.00
_cell.angle_beta   90.00
_cell.angle_gamma   90.00
#
_symmetry.space_group_name_H-M   'P 1'
#
loop_
_entity.id
_entity.type
_entity.pdbx_description
1 polymer ?
#
loop_
_entity_poly.entity_id
_entity_poly.type
_entity_poly.pdbx_seq_one_letter_code
_entity_poly.pdbx_strand_id
1 'polypeptide(L)'
;MIQKAFRKYISNFHGFSREIWILTLVTFINRAGTMVLPFLSKYLHEDLHFSYSQVGTIMVFFGLGSLLGSWLGGKLSDAIGFYKIMIFSLLVSGLMFFGLQFVTSFYGLCISMFLIMSVSDMFRPAMFVSLGAYAKPENRTRALTLVRLAINLGFAAGPALGGLIIMSIGYKGLFWVDGLTCIIAILIFWIKVKALVLFSGFA
;
A
#
# COMPACT_ATOMS: atom_id res chain seq x y z
N MET A 1 1.75 2.65 -37.84
CA MET A 1 1.81 3.77 -36.89
C MET A 1 1.72 3.28 -35.42
N ILE A 2 0.74 2.47 -35.06
CA ILE A 2 0.50 1.94 -33.70
C ILE A 2 1.70 1.13 -33.15
N GLN A 3 2.28 0.23 -33.95
CA GLN A 3 3.46 -0.57 -33.52
C GLN A 3 4.71 0.28 -33.21
N LYS A 4 4.95 1.36 -33.97
CA LYS A 4 6.07 2.30 -33.67
C LYS A 4 5.81 3.07 -32.39
N ALA A 5 4.58 3.53 -32.15
CA ALA A 5 4.18 4.19 -30.91
C ALA A 5 4.30 3.25 -29.71
N PHE A 6 3.87 2.00 -29.85
CA PHE A 6 3.95 0.98 -28.79
C PHE A 6 5.41 0.61 -28.45
N ARG A 7 6.27 0.42 -29.46
CA ARG A 7 7.71 0.19 -29.25
C ARG A 7 8.38 1.39 -28.57
N LYS A 8 8.04 2.61 -28.97
CA LYS A 8 8.53 3.85 -28.32
C LYS A 8 8.02 3.96 -26.88
N TYR A 9 6.78 3.54 -26.61
CA TYR A 9 6.25 3.51 -25.25
C TYR A 9 6.98 2.48 -24.38
N ILE A 10 7.17 1.25 -24.87
CA ILE A 10 7.93 0.21 -24.15
C ILE A 10 9.38 0.62 -23.93
N SER A 11 10.03 1.29 -24.91
CA SER A 11 11.41 1.76 -24.75
C SER A 11 11.58 2.78 -23.61
N ASN A 12 10.50 3.48 -23.24
CA ASN A 12 10.51 4.37 -22.08
C ASN A 12 10.67 3.64 -20.74
N PHE A 13 10.46 2.34 -20.69
CA PHE A 13 10.62 1.51 -19.47
C PHE A 13 11.97 0.80 -19.42
N HIS A 14 12.87 1.00 -20.39
CA HIS A 14 14.23 0.51 -20.33
C HIS A 14 15.16 1.45 -19.52
N GLY A 15 16.16 0.86 -18.86
CA GLY A 15 17.19 1.61 -18.15
C GLY A 15 16.87 1.93 -16.69
N PHE A 16 15.82 1.33 -16.12
CA PHE A 16 15.56 1.40 -14.68
C PHE A 16 16.45 0.44 -13.90
N SER A 17 16.84 0.87 -12.69
CA SER A 17 17.54 0.00 -11.75
C SER A 17 16.64 -1.14 -11.27
N ARG A 18 17.26 -2.20 -10.75
CA ARG A 18 16.54 -3.35 -10.21
C ARG A 18 15.65 -2.96 -9.03
N GLU A 19 16.10 -2.00 -8.23
CA GLU A 19 15.37 -1.44 -7.09
C GLU A 19 14.06 -0.79 -7.52
N ILE A 20 14.05 -0.05 -8.63
CA ILE A 20 12.84 0.58 -9.18
C ILE A 20 11.80 -0.47 -9.57
N TRP A 21 12.22 -1.56 -10.19
CA TRP A 21 11.31 -2.68 -10.54
C TRP A 21 10.75 -3.37 -9.31
N ILE A 22 11.59 -3.62 -8.28
CA ILE A 22 11.17 -4.20 -7.01
C ILE A 22 10.17 -3.25 -6.32
N LEU A 23 10.48 -1.96 -6.23
CA LEU A 23 9.63 -0.94 -5.65
C LEU A 23 8.27 -0.88 -6.36
N THR A 24 8.28 -0.94 -7.69
CA THR A 24 7.07 -0.96 -8.52
C THR A 24 6.21 -2.18 -8.25
N LEU A 25 6.83 -3.38 -8.19
CA LEU A 25 6.13 -4.63 -7.89
C LEU A 25 5.53 -4.62 -6.49
N VAL A 26 6.30 -4.22 -5.50
CA VAL A 26 5.86 -4.11 -4.09
C VAL A 26 4.70 -3.13 -3.97
N THR A 27 4.79 -1.99 -4.65
CA THR A 27 3.72 -1.00 -4.68
C THR A 27 2.46 -1.56 -5.35
N PHE A 28 2.60 -2.26 -6.48
CA PHE A 28 1.48 -2.91 -7.16
C PHE A 28 0.78 -3.92 -6.24
N ILE A 29 1.53 -4.84 -5.62
CA ILE A 29 0.98 -5.86 -4.71
C ILE A 29 0.25 -5.20 -3.53
N ASN A 30 0.88 -4.21 -2.90
CA ASN A 30 0.25 -3.48 -1.78
C ASN A 30 -1.03 -2.77 -2.22
N ARG A 31 -1.06 -2.14 -3.41
CA ARG A 31 -2.26 -1.45 -3.92
C ARG A 31 -3.34 -2.39 -4.42
N ALA A 32 -2.98 -3.50 -5.04
CA ALA A 32 -3.93 -4.55 -5.40
C ALA A 32 -4.54 -5.21 -4.16
N GLY A 33 -3.79 -5.30 -3.06
CA GLY A 33 -4.25 -5.78 -1.77
C GLY A 33 -5.16 -4.82 -1.01
N THR A 34 -5.23 -3.53 -1.38
CA THR A 34 -6.09 -2.55 -0.69
C THR A 34 -7.57 -2.78 -1.08
N MET A 35 -8.12 -3.91 -0.62
CA MET A 35 -9.46 -4.39 -0.97
C MET A 35 -10.50 -4.03 0.08
N VAL A 36 -10.11 -3.88 1.34
CA VAL A 36 -11.01 -3.48 2.43
C VAL A 36 -11.66 -2.14 2.13
N LEU A 37 -10.90 -1.17 1.60
CA LEU A 37 -11.33 0.23 1.46
C LEU A 37 -12.60 0.41 0.60
N PRO A 38 -12.72 -0.16 -0.62
CA PRO A 38 -13.92 -0.03 -1.44
C PRO A 38 -15.16 -0.68 -0.81
N PHE A 39 -14.96 -1.71 0.02
CA PHE A 39 -16.04 -2.48 0.61
C PHE A 39 -16.29 -2.18 2.09
N LEU A 40 -15.45 -1.34 2.71
CA LEU A 40 -15.53 -1.07 4.15
C LEU A 40 -16.89 -0.50 4.56
N SER A 41 -17.39 0.50 3.86
CA SER A 41 -18.70 1.09 4.17
C SER A 41 -19.83 0.07 4.06
N LYS A 42 -19.75 -0.81 3.07
CA LYS A 42 -20.73 -1.86 2.83
C LYS A 42 -20.66 -2.92 3.94
N TYR A 43 -19.47 -3.36 4.31
CA TYR A 43 -19.24 -4.27 5.45
C TYR A 43 -19.78 -3.71 6.76
N LEU A 44 -19.49 -2.43 7.06
CA LEU A 44 -19.97 -1.79 8.29
C LEU A 44 -21.49 -1.68 8.34
N HIS A 45 -22.15 -1.41 7.21
CA HIS A 45 -23.59 -1.24 7.16
C HIS A 45 -24.34 -2.57 7.03
N GLU A 46 -23.95 -3.45 6.13
CA GLU A 46 -24.67 -4.68 5.81
C GLU A 46 -24.35 -5.82 6.78
N ASP A 47 -23.08 -5.97 7.19
CA ASP A 47 -22.63 -7.12 8.02
C ASP A 47 -22.64 -6.78 9.51
N LEU A 48 -22.23 -5.57 9.89
CA LEU A 48 -22.21 -5.11 11.27
C LEU A 48 -23.43 -4.25 11.67
N HIS A 49 -24.33 -3.96 10.74
CA HIS A 49 -25.58 -3.24 10.95
C HIS A 49 -25.44 -1.84 11.56
N PHE A 50 -24.33 -1.16 11.30
CA PHE A 50 -24.14 0.24 11.72
C PHE A 50 -25.00 1.18 10.88
N SER A 51 -25.52 2.24 11.54
CA SER A 51 -26.19 3.32 10.84
C SER A 51 -25.23 4.09 9.93
N TYR A 52 -25.75 4.74 8.89
CA TYR A 52 -24.92 5.55 7.98
C TYR A 52 -24.14 6.65 8.71
N SER A 53 -24.68 7.22 9.78
CA SER A 53 -23.97 8.21 10.63
C SER A 53 -22.76 7.58 11.32
N GLN A 54 -22.88 6.37 11.86
CA GLN A 54 -21.78 5.64 12.49
C GLN A 54 -20.72 5.25 11.46
N VAL A 55 -21.13 4.76 10.28
CA VAL A 55 -20.22 4.49 9.17
C VAL A 55 -19.44 5.73 8.77
N GLY A 56 -20.14 6.88 8.62
CA GLY A 56 -19.49 8.16 8.34
C GLY A 56 -18.46 8.56 9.40
N THR A 57 -18.78 8.37 10.67
CA THR A 57 -17.84 8.65 11.78
C THR A 57 -16.60 7.76 11.70
N ILE A 58 -16.74 6.44 11.47
CA ILE A 58 -15.60 5.54 11.30
C ILE A 58 -14.72 5.99 10.12
N MET A 59 -15.34 6.43 9.00
CA MET A 59 -14.62 6.96 7.85
C MET A 59 -13.87 8.27 8.14
N VAL A 60 -14.36 9.11 9.04
CA VAL A 60 -13.62 10.30 9.52
C VAL A 60 -12.37 9.88 10.27
N PHE A 61 -12.45 8.90 11.19
CA PHE A 61 -11.28 8.37 11.89
C PHE A 61 -10.27 7.71 10.94
N PHE A 62 -10.74 6.99 9.93
CA PHE A 62 -9.93 6.49 8.82
C PHE A 62 -9.15 7.64 8.13
N GLY A 63 -9.84 8.72 7.75
CA GLY A 63 -9.22 9.87 7.08
C GLY A 63 -8.21 10.60 7.95
N LEU A 64 -8.53 10.81 9.24
CA LEU A 64 -7.61 11.43 10.21
C LEU A 64 -6.36 10.57 10.41
N GLY A 65 -6.51 9.24 10.51
CA GLY A 65 -5.39 8.32 10.57
C GLY A 65 -4.49 8.41 9.32
N SER A 66 -5.10 8.45 8.13
CA SER A 66 -4.38 8.59 6.86
C SER A 66 -3.57 9.89 6.78
N LEU A 67 -4.14 11.02 7.22
CA LEU A 67 -3.44 12.31 7.29
C LEU A 67 -2.25 12.23 8.23
N LEU A 68 -2.45 11.70 9.45
CA LEU A 68 -1.39 11.54 10.44
C LEU A 68 -0.29 10.61 9.92
N GLY A 69 -0.67 9.48 9.33
CA GLY A 69 0.27 8.50 8.75
C GLY A 69 1.13 9.10 7.65
N SER A 70 0.51 9.83 6.73
CA SER A 70 1.24 10.49 5.65
C SER A 70 2.24 11.54 6.17
N TRP A 71 1.85 12.32 7.19
CA TRP A 71 2.73 13.30 7.82
C TRP A 71 3.89 12.62 8.59
N LEU A 72 3.58 11.62 9.42
CA LEU A 72 4.57 10.86 10.18
C LEU A 72 5.53 10.13 9.23
N GLY A 73 5.01 9.50 8.18
CA GLY A 73 5.81 8.77 7.20
C GLY A 73 6.84 9.65 6.50
N GLY A 74 6.47 10.88 6.14
CA GLY A 74 7.43 11.87 5.61
C GLY A 74 8.50 12.22 6.65
N LYS A 75 8.08 12.72 7.80
CA LYS A 75 9.00 13.17 8.85
C LYS A 75 9.93 12.06 9.36
N LEU A 76 9.42 10.86 9.55
CA LEU A 76 10.21 9.73 10.02
C LEU A 76 11.12 9.18 8.91
N SER A 77 10.72 9.25 7.63
CA SER A 77 11.60 8.87 6.53
C SER A 77 12.84 9.75 6.44
N ASP A 78 12.69 11.04 6.75
CA ASP A 78 13.83 11.96 6.80
C ASP A 78 14.72 11.73 8.03
N ALA A 79 14.12 11.33 9.17
CA ALA A 79 14.85 11.18 10.44
C ALA A 79 15.58 9.82 10.57
N ILE A 80 14.95 8.72 10.21
CA ILE A 80 15.47 7.36 10.43
C ILE A 80 15.61 6.52 9.16
N GLY A 81 15.28 7.12 8.02
CA GLY A 81 15.41 6.54 6.68
C GLY A 81 14.14 5.85 6.18
N PHE A 82 13.86 6.02 4.90
CA PHE A 82 12.68 5.49 4.23
C PHE A 82 12.57 3.95 4.29
N TYR A 83 13.71 3.25 4.23
CA TYR A 83 13.74 1.79 4.23
C TYR A 83 13.10 1.18 5.49
N LYS A 84 13.47 1.69 6.66
CA LYS A 84 12.91 1.24 7.94
C LYS A 84 11.42 1.54 8.05
N ILE A 85 11.00 2.72 7.56
CA ILE A 85 9.59 3.13 7.59
C ILE A 85 8.74 2.27 6.66
N MET A 86 9.23 1.94 5.47
CA MET A 86 8.53 1.04 4.55
C MET A 86 8.33 -0.35 5.16
N ILE A 87 9.36 -0.93 5.79
CA ILE A 87 9.24 -2.23 6.46
C ILE A 87 8.27 -2.15 7.63
N PHE A 88 8.45 -1.17 8.51
CA PHE A 88 7.61 -1.00 9.68
C PHE A 88 6.13 -0.84 9.30
N SER A 89 5.83 0.07 8.38
CA SER A 89 4.46 0.39 8.01
C SER A 89 3.72 -0.80 7.42
N LEU A 90 4.29 -1.52 6.47
CA LEU A 90 3.64 -2.67 5.84
C LEU A 90 3.56 -3.89 6.76
N LEU A 91 4.61 -4.15 7.55
CA LEU A 91 4.59 -5.28 8.47
C LEU A 91 3.54 -5.08 9.58
N VAL A 92 3.57 -3.91 10.23
CA VAL A 92 2.66 -3.63 11.35
C VAL A 92 1.22 -3.48 10.85
N SER A 93 0.97 -2.76 9.76
CA SER A 93 -0.39 -2.66 9.22
C SER A 93 -0.93 -4.02 8.75
N GLY A 94 -0.09 -4.87 8.14
CA GLY A 94 -0.48 -6.23 7.77
C GLY A 94 -0.93 -7.06 8.98
N LEU A 95 -0.19 -7.00 10.09
CA LEU A 95 -0.58 -7.67 11.34
C LEU A 95 -1.85 -7.06 11.94
N MET A 96 -2.01 -5.75 11.89
CA MET A 96 -3.21 -5.07 12.40
C MET A 96 -4.46 -5.42 11.58
N PHE A 97 -4.36 -5.63 10.26
CA PHE A 97 -5.48 -6.08 9.45
C PHE A 97 -6.00 -7.45 9.90
N PHE A 98 -5.13 -8.38 10.29
CA PHE A 98 -5.57 -9.66 10.85
C PHE A 98 -6.32 -9.49 12.17
N GLY A 99 -5.94 -8.52 12.99
CA GLY A 99 -6.66 -8.20 14.23
C GLY A 99 -8.02 -7.55 13.99
N LEU A 100 -8.15 -6.77 12.92
CA LEU A 100 -9.35 -5.96 12.64
C LEU A 100 -10.62 -6.79 12.49
N GLN A 101 -10.54 -8.02 11.96
CA GLN A 101 -11.67 -8.91 11.80
C GLN A 101 -12.38 -9.30 13.12
N PHE A 102 -11.70 -9.15 14.26
CA PHE A 102 -12.25 -9.44 15.58
C PHE A 102 -12.90 -8.22 16.25
N VAL A 103 -12.72 -7.04 15.66
CA VAL A 103 -13.25 -5.79 16.20
C VAL A 103 -14.62 -5.52 15.60
N THR A 104 -15.66 -5.62 16.43
CA THR A 104 -17.05 -5.40 16.00
C THR A 104 -17.72 -4.22 16.70
N SER A 105 -17.08 -3.65 17.73
CA SER A 105 -17.65 -2.50 18.46
C SER A 105 -17.38 -1.18 17.72
N PHE A 106 -18.33 -0.25 17.78
CA PHE A 106 -18.23 1.05 17.13
C PHE A 106 -16.95 1.83 17.52
N TYR A 107 -16.70 1.99 18.82
CA TYR A 107 -15.51 2.70 19.30
C TYR A 107 -14.22 1.95 18.97
N GLY A 108 -14.27 0.63 19.06
CA GLY A 108 -13.12 -0.21 18.65
C GLY A 108 -12.77 -0.03 17.19
N LEU A 109 -13.76 0.04 16.29
CA LEU A 109 -13.54 0.28 14.86
C LEU A 109 -13.02 1.70 14.59
N CYS A 110 -13.53 2.73 15.28
CA CYS A 110 -12.99 4.09 15.15
C CYS A 110 -11.49 4.12 15.49
N ILE A 111 -11.11 3.54 16.63
CA ILE A 111 -9.71 3.52 17.10
C ILE A 111 -8.85 2.65 16.17
N SER A 112 -9.31 1.46 15.83
CA SER A 112 -8.58 0.53 14.96
C SER A 112 -8.34 1.12 13.57
N MET A 113 -9.35 1.76 12.95
CA MET A 113 -9.20 2.41 11.65
C MET A 113 -8.24 3.57 11.70
N PHE A 114 -8.30 4.40 12.75
CA PHE A 114 -7.35 5.48 12.96
C PHE A 114 -5.91 4.96 13.06
N LEU A 115 -5.68 3.94 13.88
CA LEU A 115 -4.34 3.37 14.11
C LEU A 115 -3.81 2.66 12.86
N ILE A 116 -4.62 1.82 12.21
CA ILE A 116 -4.21 1.09 11.00
C ILE A 116 -3.83 2.08 9.90
N MET A 117 -4.65 3.10 9.66
CA MET A 117 -4.36 4.08 8.63
C MET A 117 -3.17 4.98 8.98
N SER A 118 -2.99 5.32 10.27
CA SER A 118 -1.80 6.05 10.71
C SER A 118 -0.51 5.29 10.42
N VAL A 119 -0.51 3.97 10.54
CA VAL A 119 0.67 3.14 10.26
C VAL A 119 0.79 2.83 8.77
N SER A 120 -0.29 2.40 8.12
CA SER A 120 -0.28 1.96 6.73
C SER A 120 0.12 3.08 5.77
N ASP A 121 -0.40 4.29 5.97
CA ASP A 121 -0.13 5.42 5.08
C ASP A 121 1.24 6.08 5.27
N MET A 122 2.04 5.65 6.26
CA MET A 122 3.47 5.98 6.33
C MET A 122 4.24 5.41 5.12
N PHE A 123 3.79 4.31 4.55
CA PHE A 123 4.42 3.69 3.39
C PHE A 123 4.50 4.63 2.18
N ARG A 124 3.45 5.41 1.95
CA ARG A 124 3.32 6.25 0.75
C ARG A 124 4.43 7.30 0.61
N PRO A 125 4.67 8.21 1.57
CA PRO A 125 5.76 9.16 1.48
C PRO A 125 7.13 8.48 1.49
N ALA A 126 7.33 7.43 2.31
CA ALA A 126 8.57 6.67 2.34
C ALA A 126 8.92 6.06 0.97
N MET A 127 7.93 5.54 0.26
CA MET A 127 8.05 5.00 -1.09
C MET A 127 8.49 6.10 -2.09
N PHE A 128 7.92 7.31 -2.02
CA PHE A 128 8.34 8.41 -2.89
C PHE A 128 9.76 8.89 -2.61
N VAL A 129 10.18 8.93 -1.34
CA VAL A 129 11.57 9.22 -0.95
C VAL A 129 12.51 8.15 -1.53
N SER A 130 12.16 6.86 -1.38
CA SER A 130 12.95 5.75 -1.92
C SER A 130 13.11 5.81 -3.44
N LEU A 131 12.06 6.22 -4.15
CA LEU A 131 12.11 6.43 -5.60
C LEU A 131 13.18 7.48 -5.98
N GLY A 132 13.23 8.59 -5.23
CA GLY A 132 14.25 9.63 -5.42
C GLY A 132 15.68 9.14 -5.20
N ALA A 133 15.87 8.19 -4.27
CA ALA A 133 17.16 7.58 -3.95
C ALA A 133 17.58 6.52 -4.99
N TYR A 134 16.65 5.71 -5.50
CA TYR A 134 16.96 4.61 -6.42
C TYR A 134 16.95 5.00 -7.89
N ALA A 135 16.26 6.10 -8.26
CA ALA A 135 16.19 6.55 -9.64
C ALA A 135 17.32 7.52 -9.97
N LYS A 136 18.02 7.27 -11.09
CA LYS A 136 18.98 8.26 -11.64
C LYS A 136 18.25 9.56 -11.97
N PRO A 137 18.90 10.73 -11.83
CA PRO A 137 18.27 12.04 -12.09
C PRO A 137 17.51 12.10 -13.43
N GLU A 138 18.11 11.55 -14.50
CA GLU A 138 17.56 11.56 -15.86
C GLU A 138 16.29 10.70 -16.00
N ASN A 139 16.11 9.72 -15.09
CA ASN A 139 15.02 8.75 -15.16
C ASN A 139 13.95 8.93 -14.07
N ARG A 140 14.08 9.91 -13.17
CA ARG A 140 13.16 10.09 -12.02
C ARG A 140 11.71 10.25 -12.44
N THR A 141 11.43 11.10 -13.43
CA THR A 141 10.05 11.31 -13.92
C THR A 141 9.48 10.03 -14.52
N ARG A 142 10.26 9.27 -15.27
CA ARG A 142 9.84 8.00 -15.89
C ARG A 142 9.60 6.92 -14.82
N ALA A 143 10.48 6.83 -13.82
CA ALA A 143 10.33 5.93 -12.69
C ALA A 143 9.05 6.25 -11.87
N LEU A 144 8.78 7.55 -11.64
CA LEU A 144 7.56 8.00 -11.01
C LEU A 144 6.31 7.60 -11.80
N THR A 145 6.37 7.73 -13.13
CA THR A 145 5.27 7.31 -14.01
C THR A 145 5.03 5.81 -13.94
N LEU A 146 6.09 4.99 -13.90
CA LEU A 146 5.99 3.54 -13.75
C LEU A 146 5.33 3.14 -12.41
N VAL A 147 5.76 3.76 -11.31
CA VAL A 147 5.16 3.50 -9.99
C VAL A 147 3.70 3.97 -9.94
N ARG A 148 3.36 5.12 -10.52
CA ARG A 148 1.97 5.58 -10.63
C ARG A 148 1.12 4.63 -11.46
N LEU A 149 1.65 4.07 -12.53
CA LEU A 149 0.97 3.04 -13.31
C LEU A 149 0.67 1.81 -12.45
N ALA A 150 1.64 1.34 -11.68
CA ALA A 150 1.46 0.24 -10.73
C ALA A 150 0.38 0.52 -9.68
N ILE A 151 0.35 1.75 -9.11
CA ILE A 151 -0.68 2.18 -8.18
C ILE A 151 -2.07 2.11 -8.82
N ASN A 152 -2.23 2.67 -10.03
CA ASN A 152 -3.52 2.71 -10.72
C ASN A 152 -4.00 1.30 -11.13
N LEU A 153 -3.10 0.45 -11.61
CA LEU A 153 -3.41 -0.95 -11.92
C LEU A 153 -3.81 -1.72 -10.65
N GLY A 154 -3.11 -1.48 -9.53
CA GLY A 154 -3.45 -2.07 -8.24
C GLY A 154 -4.85 -1.65 -7.78
N PHE A 155 -5.18 -0.38 -7.83
CA PHE A 155 -6.52 0.13 -7.48
C PHE A 155 -7.61 -0.35 -8.44
N ALA A 156 -7.31 -0.60 -9.70
CA ALA A 156 -8.26 -1.19 -10.64
C ALA A 156 -8.51 -2.68 -10.36
N ALA A 157 -7.45 -3.43 -10.00
CA ALA A 157 -7.55 -4.86 -9.69
C ALA A 157 -8.20 -5.12 -8.31
N GLY A 158 -7.94 -4.27 -7.32
CA GLY A 158 -8.40 -4.43 -5.94
C GLY A 158 -9.90 -4.68 -5.80
N PRO A 159 -10.78 -3.80 -6.30
CA PRO A 159 -12.23 -4.00 -6.19
C PRO A 159 -12.71 -5.27 -6.91
N ALA A 160 -12.14 -5.62 -8.06
CA ALA A 160 -12.51 -6.84 -8.79
C ALA A 160 -12.16 -8.09 -7.99
N LEU A 161 -10.93 -8.17 -7.48
CA LEU A 161 -10.48 -9.27 -6.63
C LEU A 161 -11.24 -9.31 -5.29
N GLY A 162 -11.46 -8.14 -4.67
CA GLY A 162 -12.21 -8.03 -3.42
C GLY A 162 -13.64 -8.51 -3.55
N GLY A 163 -14.32 -8.21 -4.67
CA GLY A 163 -15.65 -8.73 -4.96
C GLY A 163 -15.68 -10.27 -5.04
N LEU A 164 -14.69 -10.89 -5.71
CA LEU A 164 -14.56 -12.35 -5.77
C LEU A 164 -14.30 -12.97 -4.39
N ILE A 165 -13.47 -12.33 -3.56
CA ILE A 165 -13.19 -12.78 -2.20
C ILE A 165 -14.45 -12.74 -1.34
N ILE A 166 -15.23 -11.64 -1.42
CA ILE A 166 -16.49 -11.53 -0.68
C ILE A 166 -17.46 -12.65 -1.07
N MET A 167 -17.57 -12.95 -2.36
CA MET A 167 -18.44 -14.02 -2.85
C MET A 167 -17.99 -15.41 -2.39
N SER A 168 -16.70 -15.64 -2.17
CA SER A 168 -16.16 -16.97 -1.82
C SER A 168 -16.06 -17.19 -0.32
N ILE A 169 -15.56 -16.24 0.45
CA ILE A 169 -15.25 -16.38 1.89
C ILE A 169 -15.78 -15.22 2.75
N GLY A 170 -16.60 -14.34 2.17
CA GLY A 170 -17.23 -13.22 2.87
C GLY A 170 -16.30 -12.03 3.14
N TYR A 171 -16.83 -11.01 3.82
CA TYR A 171 -16.10 -9.76 4.09
C TYR A 171 -14.83 -9.96 4.93
N LYS A 172 -14.82 -10.95 5.85
CA LYS A 172 -13.65 -11.26 6.68
C LYS A 172 -12.43 -11.66 5.84
N GLY A 173 -12.66 -12.27 4.67
CA GLY A 173 -11.61 -12.60 3.72
C GLY A 173 -10.81 -11.40 3.24
N LEU A 174 -11.41 -10.22 3.16
CA LEU A 174 -10.71 -9.00 2.75
C LEU A 174 -9.60 -8.63 3.73
N PHE A 175 -9.85 -8.75 5.04
CA PHE A 175 -8.84 -8.45 6.06
C PHE A 175 -7.65 -9.41 6.00
N TRP A 176 -7.90 -10.69 5.71
CA TRP A 176 -6.84 -11.67 5.49
C TRP A 176 -6.01 -11.34 4.28
N VAL A 177 -6.64 -11.01 3.17
CA VAL A 177 -5.92 -10.73 1.92
C VAL A 177 -5.14 -9.43 2.02
N ASP A 178 -5.72 -8.36 2.60
CA ASP A 178 -5.01 -7.09 2.82
C ASP A 178 -3.80 -7.28 3.75
N GLY A 179 -3.95 -8.05 4.83
CA GLY A 179 -2.85 -8.39 5.72
C GLY A 179 -1.76 -9.19 5.01
N LEU A 180 -2.13 -10.25 4.28
CA LEU A 180 -1.18 -11.09 3.55
C LEU A 180 -0.45 -10.32 2.44
N THR A 181 -1.13 -9.49 1.66
CA THR A 181 -0.49 -8.71 0.61
C THR A 181 0.49 -7.69 1.15
N CYS A 182 0.20 -7.05 2.29
CA CYS A 182 1.16 -6.19 2.98
C CYS A 182 2.41 -6.96 3.41
N ILE A 183 2.24 -8.15 4.01
CA ILE A 183 3.37 -8.98 4.46
C ILE A 183 4.17 -9.52 3.27
N ILE A 184 3.51 -10.02 2.24
CA ILE A 184 4.18 -10.52 1.02
C ILE A 184 4.97 -9.40 0.35
N ALA A 185 4.36 -8.22 0.19
CA ALA A 185 5.00 -7.06 -0.41
C ALA A 185 6.28 -6.68 0.34
N ILE A 186 6.22 -6.62 1.68
CA ILE A 186 7.39 -6.23 2.46
C ILE A 186 8.46 -7.32 2.52
N LEU A 187 8.10 -8.60 2.53
CA LEU A 187 9.05 -9.69 2.46
C LEU A 187 9.83 -9.67 1.15
N ILE A 188 9.14 -9.44 0.02
CA ILE A 188 9.80 -9.27 -1.29
C ILE A 188 10.77 -8.09 -1.25
N PHE A 189 10.33 -6.96 -0.70
CA PHE A 189 11.17 -5.77 -0.58
C PHE A 189 12.40 -6.04 0.30
N TRP A 190 12.20 -6.57 1.50
CA TRP A 190 13.26 -6.85 2.46
C TRP A 190 14.31 -7.81 1.91
N ILE A 191 13.89 -8.94 1.32
CA ILE A 191 14.82 -9.95 0.78
C ILE A 191 15.60 -9.39 -0.41
N LYS A 192 14.91 -8.73 -1.34
CA LYS A 192 15.54 -8.29 -2.60
C LYS A 192 16.38 -7.03 -2.44
N VAL A 193 15.94 -6.07 -1.63
CA VAL A 193 16.68 -4.82 -1.42
C VAL A 193 17.81 -4.99 -0.42
N LYS A 194 17.63 -5.77 0.66
CA LYS A 194 18.72 -6.10 1.59
C LYS A 194 19.88 -6.81 0.90
N ALA A 195 19.59 -7.75 0.01
CA ALA A 195 20.61 -8.40 -0.78
C ALA A 195 21.43 -7.42 -1.63
N LEU A 196 20.77 -6.41 -2.21
CA LEU A 196 21.44 -5.38 -3.02
C LEU A 196 22.29 -4.43 -2.18
N VAL A 197 21.82 -4.01 -1.02
CA VAL A 197 22.59 -3.15 -0.09
C VAL A 197 23.86 -3.85 0.39
N LEU A 198 23.79 -5.15 0.69
CA LEU A 198 24.96 -5.95 1.10
C LEU A 198 25.97 -6.13 -0.04
N PHE A 199 25.52 -6.20 -1.31
CA PHE A 199 26.41 -6.36 -2.46
C PHE A 199 26.94 -5.06 -3.04
N SER A 200 26.28 -3.90 -2.79
CA SER A 200 26.66 -2.60 -3.37
C SER A 200 27.56 -1.74 -2.48
N GLY A 201 27.86 -2.17 -1.25
CA GLY A 201 28.79 -1.46 -0.36
C GLY A 201 28.35 -0.06 0.06
N PHE A 202 27.08 0.29 -0.05
CA PHE A 202 26.54 1.53 0.50
C PHE A 202 26.27 1.30 2.01
N ALA A 203 27.29 1.56 2.82
CA ALA A 203 27.18 1.82 4.24
C ALA A 203 26.93 3.30 4.47
#